data_bade9dd86bccf1727c65637005bb664b
#
_entry.id   bade9dd86bccf1727c65637005bb664b
#
_cell.length_a   1.000
_cell.length_b   1.000
_cell.length_c   1.000
_cell.angle_alpha   90.00
_cell.angle_beta   90.00
_cell.angle_gamma   90.00
#
_symmetry.space_group_name_H-M   'P 1'
#
loop_
_entity.id
_entity.type
_entity.pdbx_description
1 polymer ?
#
loop_
_entity_poly.entity_id
_entity_poly.type
_entity_poly.pdbx_seq_one_letter_code
_entity_poly.pdbx_strand_id
1 'polypeptide(L)'
;MAVVETREFLKRSKPLMSDSERAELVAFVGANPEAGEIIPETGGVRKIRWALEGMGKRGGARVIYYYHNERLPVFLLSAYAKSRKANLSKAERNAMKCLVPTLVAGYPRKA
;
A
#
# COMPACT_ATOMS: atom_id res chain seq x y z
N MET A 1 8.20 -9.18 7.91
CA MET A 1 8.39 -7.81 8.45
C MET A 1 7.11 -7.31 9.08
N ALA A 2 7.24 -6.40 10.02
CA ALA A 2 6.07 -5.71 10.56
C ALA A 2 5.43 -4.83 9.48
N VAL A 3 4.12 -4.70 9.54
CA VAL A 3 3.34 -3.91 8.59
C VAL A 3 2.45 -2.95 9.38
N VAL A 4 2.50 -1.68 8.99
CA VAL A 4 1.63 -0.66 9.57
C VAL A 4 0.48 -0.41 8.59
N GLU A 5 -0.73 -0.60 9.07
CA GLU A 5 -1.94 -0.26 8.31
C GLU A 5 -2.33 1.16 8.71
N THR A 6 -2.05 2.12 7.82
CA THR A 6 -2.40 3.51 8.11
C THR A 6 -3.92 3.69 8.14
N ARG A 7 -4.36 4.77 8.78
CA ARG A 7 -5.77 5.11 8.86
C ARG A 7 -6.39 5.23 7.47
N GLU A 8 -5.69 5.86 6.55
CA GLU A 8 -6.16 6.03 5.17
C GLU A 8 -6.32 4.68 4.47
N PHE A 9 -5.35 3.78 4.65
CA PHE A 9 -5.44 2.43 4.09
C PHE A 9 -6.66 1.69 4.65
N LEU A 10 -6.87 1.72 5.97
CA LEU A 10 -8.01 1.05 6.60
C LEU A 10 -9.33 1.59 6.07
N LYS A 11 -9.44 2.91 5.95
CA LYS A 11 -10.62 3.56 5.43
C LYS A 11 -10.91 3.16 3.98
N ARG A 12 -9.88 3.14 3.14
CA ARG A 12 -10.03 2.83 1.71
C ARG A 12 -10.23 1.35 1.44
N SER A 13 -9.60 0.48 2.24
CA SER A 13 -9.69 -0.96 2.03
C SER A 13 -11.01 -1.56 2.53
N LYS A 14 -11.62 -0.96 3.52
CA LYS A 14 -12.83 -1.48 4.15
C LYS A 14 -13.95 -1.82 3.15
N PRO A 15 -14.32 -0.94 2.20
CA PRO A 15 -15.35 -1.28 1.21
C PRO A 15 -14.87 -2.24 0.13
N LEU A 16 -13.57 -2.49 0.02
CA LEU A 16 -13.00 -3.29 -1.07
C LEU A 16 -12.77 -4.74 -0.69
N MET A 17 -12.39 -5.00 0.54
CA MET A 17 -11.96 -6.34 0.94
C MET A 17 -12.44 -6.69 2.33
N SER A 18 -12.64 -8.00 2.55
CA SER A 18 -12.99 -8.52 3.87
C SER A 18 -11.78 -8.44 4.81
N ASP A 19 -12.03 -8.64 6.09
CA ASP A 19 -10.95 -8.70 7.08
C ASP A 19 -9.98 -9.84 6.78
N SER A 20 -10.50 -10.97 6.29
CA SER A 20 -9.70 -12.12 5.92
C SER A 20 -8.80 -11.81 4.72
N GLU A 21 -9.34 -11.16 3.70
CA GLU A 21 -8.56 -10.74 2.53
C GLU A 21 -7.49 -9.72 2.91
N ARG A 22 -7.83 -8.81 3.80
CA ARG A 22 -6.87 -7.82 4.29
C ARG A 22 -5.74 -8.50 5.08
N ALA A 23 -6.08 -9.47 5.92
CA ALA A 23 -5.07 -10.21 6.69
C ALA A 23 -4.10 -10.95 5.77
N GLU A 24 -4.60 -11.55 4.70
CA GLU A 24 -3.75 -12.22 3.72
C GLU A 24 -2.83 -11.24 3.01
N LEU A 25 -3.34 -10.06 2.65
CA LEU A 25 -2.55 -9.01 2.04
C LEU A 25 -1.42 -8.55 2.97
N VAL A 26 -1.74 -8.30 4.22
CA VAL A 26 -0.76 -7.87 5.22
C VAL A 26 0.36 -8.90 5.36
N ALA A 27 -0.01 -10.18 5.45
CA ALA A 27 0.96 -11.27 5.57
C ALA A 27 1.84 -11.36 4.31
N PHE A 28 1.24 -11.22 3.14
CA PHE A 28 1.98 -11.29 1.88
C PHE A 28 2.99 -10.15 1.74
N VAL A 29 2.56 -8.92 1.97
CA VAL A 29 3.42 -7.75 1.83
C VAL A 29 4.54 -7.77 2.88
N GLY A 30 4.23 -8.21 4.10
CA GLY A 30 5.23 -8.37 5.14
C GLY A 30 6.31 -9.39 4.79
N ALA A 31 5.94 -10.46 4.09
CA ALA A 31 6.87 -11.48 3.63
C ALA A 31 7.58 -11.09 2.33
N ASN A 32 6.97 -10.23 1.52
CA ASN A 32 7.48 -9.87 0.19
C ASN A 32 7.39 -8.35 -0.03
N PRO A 33 8.15 -7.56 0.72
CA PRO A 33 7.99 -6.09 0.65
C PRO A 33 8.38 -5.47 -0.68
N GLU A 34 9.16 -6.17 -1.49
CA GLU A 34 9.58 -5.68 -2.80
C GLU A 34 8.73 -6.21 -3.95
N ALA A 35 7.64 -6.95 -3.66
CA ALA A 35 6.81 -7.54 -4.70
C ALA A 35 6.10 -6.52 -5.58
N GLY A 36 5.72 -5.36 -5.03
CA GLY A 36 5.05 -4.31 -5.80
C GLY A 36 6.02 -3.52 -6.67
N GLU A 37 5.48 -2.91 -7.72
CA GLU A 37 6.25 -2.05 -8.62
C GLU A 37 6.36 -0.64 -8.05
N ILE A 38 7.55 -0.05 -8.15
CA ILE A 38 7.76 1.33 -7.75
C ILE A 38 7.01 2.25 -8.72
N ILE A 39 6.23 3.15 -8.15
CA ILE A 39 5.49 4.15 -8.91
C ILE A 39 6.43 5.35 -9.13
N PRO A 40 6.66 5.78 -10.38
CA PRO A 40 7.52 6.93 -10.64
C PRO A 40 7.04 8.18 -9.92
N GLU A 41 7.99 9.04 -9.53
CA GLU A 41 7.71 10.35 -8.94
C GLU A 41 7.03 10.31 -7.58
N THR A 42 7.19 9.22 -6.82
CA THR A 42 6.58 9.08 -5.49
C THR A 42 7.60 8.95 -4.37
N GLY A 43 8.89 8.91 -4.69
CA GLY A 43 9.91 8.69 -3.67
C GLY A 43 10.05 7.24 -3.23
N GLY A 44 9.56 6.29 -4.04
CA GLY A 44 9.74 4.87 -3.78
C GLY A 44 8.46 4.15 -3.34
N VAL A 45 7.32 4.81 -3.44
CA VAL A 45 6.02 4.18 -3.14
C VAL A 45 5.74 3.11 -4.19
N ARG A 46 5.20 1.99 -3.76
CA ARG A 46 4.92 0.83 -4.60
C ARG A 46 3.43 0.57 -4.75
N LYS A 47 3.07 -0.07 -5.85
CA LYS A 47 1.71 -0.57 -6.05
C LYS A 47 1.76 -2.06 -6.30
N ILE A 48 0.76 -2.77 -5.79
CA ILE A 48 0.63 -4.20 -6.02
C ILE A 48 -0.82 -4.51 -6.36
N ARG A 49 -1.02 -5.46 -7.26
CA ARG A 49 -2.35 -5.99 -7.57
C ARG A 49 -2.75 -6.98 -6.49
N TRP A 50 -3.99 -6.87 -6.06
CA TRP A 50 -4.51 -7.82 -5.09
C TRP A 50 -5.85 -8.33 -5.57
N ALA A 51 -5.91 -9.64 -5.87
CA ALA A 51 -7.15 -10.26 -6.31
C ALA A 51 -8.15 -10.32 -5.17
N LEU A 52 -9.39 -9.98 -5.48
CA LEU A 52 -10.48 -9.99 -4.51
C LEU A 52 -11.50 -11.04 -4.91
N GLU A 53 -12.04 -11.71 -3.92
CA GLU A 53 -13.07 -12.71 -4.13
C GLU A 53 -14.32 -12.07 -4.74
N GLY A 54 -14.89 -12.71 -5.74
CA GLY A 54 -16.10 -12.24 -6.40
C GLY A 54 -15.92 -11.16 -7.44
N MET A 55 -14.71 -10.63 -7.64
CA MET A 55 -14.49 -9.55 -8.61
C MET A 55 -13.89 -10.00 -9.95
N GLY A 56 -13.64 -11.29 -10.12
CA GLY A 56 -13.11 -11.82 -11.38
C GLY A 56 -11.69 -11.37 -11.71
N LYS A 57 -11.19 -11.77 -12.89
CA LYS A 57 -9.81 -11.49 -13.29
C LYS A 57 -9.52 -10.03 -13.57
N ARG A 58 -10.55 -9.26 -13.92
CA ARG A 58 -10.42 -7.83 -14.22
C ARG A 58 -10.67 -6.96 -13.01
N GLY A 59 -11.19 -7.55 -11.97
CA GLY A 59 -11.43 -6.89 -10.72
C GLY A 59 -10.20 -6.90 -9.86
N GLY A 60 -10.42 -6.67 -8.59
CA GLY A 60 -9.37 -6.62 -7.64
C GLY A 60 -9.00 -5.20 -7.28
N ALA A 61 -8.09 -5.11 -6.36
CA ALA A 61 -7.62 -3.84 -5.85
C ALA A 61 -6.21 -3.55 -6.29
N ARG A 62 -5.88 -2.29 -6.30
CA ARG A 62 -4.51 -1.82 -6.28
C ARG A 62 -4.22 -1.37 -4.85
N VAL A 63 -3.15 -1.88 -4.30
CA VAL A 63 -2.72 -1.51 -2.94
C VAL A 63 -1.45 -0.69 -3.06
N ILE A 64 -1.45 0.44 -2.38
CA ILE A 64 -0.36 1.40 -2.39
C ILE A 64 0.37 1.29 -1.06
N TYR A 65 1.66 1.05 -1.11
CA TYR A 65 2.45 0.88 0.10
C TYR A 65 3.87 1.41 -0.07
N TYR A 66 4.56 1.57 1.06
CA TYR A 66 5.94 2.02 1.07
C TYR A 66 6.80 1.07 1.88
N TYR A 67 7.90 0.64 1.29
CA TYR A 67 8.94 -0.15 1.92
C TYR A 67 10.26 0.62 1.83
N HIS A 68 10.84 0.94 2.96
CA HIS A 68 12.09 1.69 3.02
C HIS A 68 13.30 0.76 3.15
N ASN A 69 13.34 -0.03 4.22
CA ASN A 69 14.40 -1.01 4.48
C ASN A 69 13.94 -1.97 5.57
N GLU A 70 14.82 -2.89 5.94
CA GLU A 70 14.52 -3.91 6.94
C GLU A 70 14.31 -3.38 8.36
N ARG A 71 14.73 -2.16 8.63
CA ARG A 71 14.65 -1.55 9.95
C ARG A 71 13.33 -0.86 10.24
N LEU A 72 12.59 -0.54 9.19
CA LEU A 72 11.29 0.10 9.30
C LEU A 72 10.20 -0.87 8.84
N PRO A 73 9.00 -0.76 9.41
CA PRO A 73 7.89 -1.57 8.91
C PRO A 73 7.50 -1.17 7.51
N VAL A 74 6.75 -2.02 6.84
CA VAL A 74 6.09 -1.66 5.60
C VAL A 74 4.86 -0.82 5.95
N PHE A 75 4.63 0.27 5.24
CA PHE A 75 3.47 1.14 5.47
C PHE A 75 2.46 0.93 4.37
N LEU A 76 1.29 0.42 4.70
CA LEU A 76 0.17 0.36 3.76
C LEU A 76 -0.51 1.72 3.77
N LEU A 77 -0.51 2.40 2.62
CA LEU A 77 -0.89 3.79 2.52
C LEU A 77 -2.30 4.00 1.99
N SER A 78 -2.72 3.22 1.00
CA SER A 78 -4.02 3.39 0.38
C SER A 78 -4.39 2.15 -0.43
N ALA A 79 -5.64 2.11 -0.89
CA ALA A 79 -6.11 1.07 -1.78
C ALA A 79 -7.25 1.64 -2.63
N TYR A 80 -7.41 1.11 -3.84
CA TYR A 80 -8.52 1.49 -4.69
C TYR A 80 -8.89 0.35 -5.63
N ALA A 81 -10.13 0.35 -6.09
CA ALA A 81 -10.59 -0.64 -7.06
C ALA A 81 -10.06 -0.29 -8.44
N LYS A 82 -9.50 -1.26 -9.15
CA LYS A 82 -9.00 -1.05 -10.50
C LYS A 82 -10.08 -0.55 -11.44
N SER A 83 -11.31 -0.98 -11.24
CA SER A 83 -12.44 -0.56 -12.05
C SER A 83 -12.75 0.93 -11.95
N ARG A 84 -12.30 1.61 -10.89
CA ARG A 84 -12.56 3.03 -10.68
C ARG A 84 -11.45 3.93 -11.20
N LYS A 85 -10.21 3.48 -11.11
CA LYS A 85 -9.09 4.20 -11.71
C LYS A 85 -7.93 3.25 -11.96
N ALA A 86 -7.17 3.53 -13.00
CA ALA A 86 -6.04 2.69 -13.39
C ALA A 86 -4.77 3.05 -12.65
N ASN A 87 -4.52 4.34 -12.42
CA ASN A 87 -3.28 4.83 -11.83
C ASN A 87 -3.55 6.00 -10.88
N LEU A 88 -2.56 6.30 -10.04
CA LEU A 88 -2.60 7.50 -9.22
C LEU A 88 -2.50 8.74 -10.10
N SER A 89 -3.24 9.79 -9.75
CA SER A 89 -3.13 11.08 -10.41
C SER A 89 -1.79 11.73 -10.06
N LYS A 90 -1.43 12.78 -10.79
CA LYS A 90 -0.23 13.54 -10.50
C LYS A 90 -0.29 14.14 -9.09
N ALA A 91 -1.45 14.65 -8.69
CA ALA A 91 -1.63 15.22 -7.36
C ALA A 91 -1.44 14.15 -6.27
N GLU A 92 -1.97 12.95 -6.49
CA GLU A 92 -1.79 11.84 -5.56
C GLU A 92 -0.33 11.42 -5.46
N ARG A 93 0.39 11.34 -6.58
CA ARG A 93 1.81 11.01 -6.58
C ARG A 93 2.63 12.06 -5.84
N ASN A 94 2.31 13.33 -6.03
CA ASN A 94 2.98 14.42 -5.31
C ASN A 94 2.72 14.34 -3.81
N ALA A 95 1.49 14.03 -3.42
CA ALA A 95 1.15 13.85 -2.01
C ALA A 95 1.94 12.68 -1.38
N MET A 96 2.07 11.58 -2.11
CA MET A 96 2.85 10.42 -1.64
C MET A 96 4.33 10.78 -1.51
N LYS A 97 4.88 11.52 -2.48
CA LYS A 97 6.26 11.96 -2.44
C LYS A 97 6.56 12.82 -1.21
N CYS A 98 5.62 13.66 -0.82
CA CYS A 98 5.75 14.48 0.38
C CYS A 98 5.60 13.65 1.66
N LEU A 99 4.78 12.62 1.63
CA LEU A 99 4.51 11.77 2.79
C LEU A 99 5.70 10.90 3.18
N VAL A 100 6.42 10.36 2.20
CA VAL A 100 7.51 9.41 2.42
C VAL A 100 8.55 9.88 3.43
N PRO A 101 9.15 11.08 3.31
CA PRO A 101 10.12 11.53 4.30
C PRO A 101 9.54 11.63 5.71
N THR A 102 8.27 12.00 5.81
CA THR A 102 7.58 12.09 7.10
C THR A 102 7.45 10.71 7.75
N LEU A 103 7.13 9.70 6.96
CA LEU A 103 7.04 8.32 7.47
C LEU A 103 8.40 7.84 8.00
N VAL A 104 9.45 8.07 7.23
CA VAL A 104 10.79 7.64 7.60
C VAL A 104 11.30 8.36 8.84
N ALA A 105 11.10 9.67 8.92
CA ALA A 105 11.59 10.49 10.03
C ALA A 105 10.74 10.35 11.29
N GLY A 106 9.44 10.16 11.13
CA GLY A 106 8.50 10.17 12.25
C GLY A 106 8.31 8.83 12.94
N TYR A 107 8.78 7.74 12.34
CA TYR A 107 8.59 6.43 12.95
C TYR A 107 9.68 6.16 13.99
N PRO A 108 9.31 5.80 15.24
CA PRO A 108 10.32 5.53 16.28
C PRO A 108 11.20 4.35 15.88
N ARG A 109 12.49 4.60 15.80
CA ARG A 109 13.46 3.53 15.56
C ARG A 109 13.82 2.90 16.89
N LYS A 110 13.79 1.59 16.94
CA LYS A 110 14.35 0.90 18.07
C LYS A 110 15.85 1.11 18.08
N ALA A 111 16.33 1.58 19.18
CA ALA A 111 17.75 1.74 19.38
C ALA A 111 18.46 0.39 19.29
#